data_090a4effa3b660df5f1d62bed52d5e6d
#
_entry.id   090a4effa3b660df5f1d62bed52d5e6d
#
_cell.length_a   1.000
_cell.length_b   1.000
_cell.length_c   1.000
_cell.angle_alpha   90.00
_cell.angle_beta   90.00
_cell.angle_gamma   90.00
#
_symmetry.space_group_name_H-M   'P 1'
#
loop_
_entity.id
_entity.type
_entity.pdbx_description
1 polymer ?
#
loop_
_entity_poly.entity_id
_entity_poly.type
_entity_poly.pdbx_seq_one_letter_code
_entity_poly.pdbx_strand_id
1 'polypeptide(L)'
;MPMGLHDLADVAAIENQAFKNPWGILAFVNELAQEYAYNYVLKSVQGQIIGYFCFRLIAGELHVLKVAVSETHRRKGIASAFFDQCLDQIPESIDNAFLEVRPANLAAIRLYEKAGFSVIGRRPAYYTDTGEDAMIMGKIFKGGSYERKNCN
;
A
#
# COMPACT_ATOMS: atom_id res chain seq x y z
N MET A 1 13.16 1.63 -4.83
CA MET A 1 14.26 2.06 -3.91
C MET A 1 13.68 2.26 -2.51
N PRO A 2 14.40 1.85 -1.47
CA PRO A 2 13.95 2.14 -0.11
C PRO A 2 13.74 3.63 0.11
N MET A 3 12.66 3.97 0.83
CA MET A 3 12.32 5.35 1.17
C MET A 3 13.20 5.84 2.32
N GLY A 4 13.80 7.00 2.15
CA GLY A 4 14.57 7.67 3.20
C GLY A 4 13.91 8.96 3.67
N LEU A 5 14.44 9.55 4.76
CA LEU A 5 13.93 10.80 5.31
C LEU A 5 13.97 11.94 4.27
N HIS A 6 14.98 11.94 3.40
CA HIS A 6 15.13 12.95 2.34
C HIS A 6 14.06 12.88 1.25
N ASP A 7 13.32 11.77 1.17
CA ASP A 7 12.22 11.57 0.22
C ASP A 7 10.87 12.10 0.71
N LEU A 8 10.74 12.40 2.01
CA LEU A 8 9.43 12.61 2.65
C LEU A 8 8.70 13.87 2.18
N ALA A 9 9.40 14.92 1.79
CA ALA A 9 8.76 16.12 1.26
C ALA A 9 8.00 15.79 -0.04
N ASP A 10 8.61 15.06 -0.94
CA ASP A 10 8.01 14.65 -2.21
C ASP A 10 6.91 13.60 -2.02
N VAL A 11 7.13 12.65 -1.12
CA VAL A 11 6.12 11.64 -0.73
C VAL A 11 4.89 12.33 -0.15
N ALA A 12 5.05 13.29 0.75
CA ALA A 12 3.95 14.04 1.35
C ALA A 12 3.18 14.85 0.31
N ALA A 13 3.84 15.39 -0.70
CA ALA A 13 3.17 16.10 -1.79
C ALA A 13 2.25 15.18 -2.59
N ILE A 14 2.68 13.96 -2.90
CA ILE A 14 1.86 12.95 -3.58
C ILE A 14 0.69 12.52 -2.67
N GLU A 15 0.96 12.27 -1.40
CA GLU A 15 -0.03 11.90 -0.39
C GLU A 15 -1.15 12.95 -0.29
N ASN A 16 -0.79 14.22 -0.21
CA ASN A 16 -1.75 15.32 -0.11
C ASN A 16 -2.66 15.45 -1.34
N GLN A 17 -2.17 15.11 -2.52
CA GLN A 17 -2.97 15.10 -3.74
C GLN A 17 -3.86 13.86 -3.85
N ALA A 18 -3.40 12.73 -3.34
CA ALA A 18 -4.08 11.44 -3.52
C ALA A 18 -5.20 11.19 -2.49
N PHE A 19 -5.10 11.75 -1.29
CA PHE A 19 -5.98 11.40 -0.16
C PHE A 19 -6.62 12.64 0.47
N LYS A 20 -7.89 12.49 0.90
CA LYS A 20 -8.63 13.54 1.64
C LYS A 20 -8.07 13.76 3.04
N ASN A 21 -7.67 12.68 3.71
CA ASN A 21 -7.06 12.68 5.04
C ASN A 21 -5.63 12.17 4.93
N PRO A 22 -4.71 12.99 4.42
CA PRO A 22 -3.34 12.55 4.17
C PRO A 22 -2.58 12.32 5.47
N TRP A 23 -1.61 11.39 5.42
CA TRP A 23 -0.61 11.28 6.45
C TRP A 23 0.27 12.55 6.44
N GLY A 24 0.54 13.10 7.62
CA GLY A 24 1.58 14.12 7.79
C GLY A 24 2.98 13.50 7.71
N ILE A 25 3.99 14.36 7.57
CA ILE A 25 5.40 13.93 7.52
C ILE A 25 5.77 13.11 8.76
N LEU A 26 5.27 13.48 9.94
CA LEU A 26 5.56 12.76 11.17
C LEU A 26 5.06 11.31 11.15
N ALA A 27 3.91 11.05 10.54
CA ALA A 27 3.40 9.69 10.38
C ALA A 27 4.33 8.83 9.51
N PHE A 28 4.88 9.39 8.44
CA PHE A 28 5.87 8.73 7.60
C PHE A 28 7.19 8.50 8.36
N VAL A 29 7.65 9.47 9.14
CA VAL A 29 8.84 9.32 9.98
C VAL A 29 8.67 8.15 10.95
N ASN A 30 7.52 8.09 11.62
CA ASN A 30 7.21 7.00 12.55
C ASN A 30 7.17 5.64 11.84
N GLU A 31 6.61 5.58 10.64
CA GLU A 31 6.55 4.33 9.85
C GLU A 31 7.94 3.87 9.41
N LEU A 32 8.80 4.79 8.98
CA LEU A 32 10.18 4.46 8.61
C LEU A 32 11.00 3.87 9.78
N ALA A 33 10.63 4.18 11.01
CA ALA A 33 11.31 3.70 12.21
C ALA A 33 10.87 2.30 12.66
N GLN A 34 9.83 1.71 12.05
CA GLN A 34 9.33 0.39 12.43
C GLN A 34 10.19 -0.72 11.83
N GLU A 35 10.58 -1.70 12.64
CA GLU A 35 11.44 -2.82 12.21
C GLU A 35 10.78 -3.72 11.16
N TYR A 36 9.46 -3.87 11.22
CA TYR A 36 8.67 -4.71 10.31
C TYR A 36 8.11 -3.94 9.11
N ALA A 37 8.48 -2.67 8.96
CA ALA A 37 8.00 -1.82 7.87
C ALA A 37 8.95 -1.86 6.68
N TYR A 38 8.36 -1.90 5.49
CA TYR A 38 9.05 -1.80 4.21
C TYR A 38 8.43 -0.68 3.42
N ASN A 39 9.18 0.37 3.18
CA ASN A 39 8.70 1.57 2.52
C ASN A 39 9.59 1.86 1.31
N TYR A 40 8.96 2.04 0.15
CA TYR A 40 9.66 2.21 -1.12
C TYR A 40 9.16 3.44 -1.86
N VAL A 41 10.06 4.07 -2.60
CA VAL A 41 9.74 5.12 -3.55
C VAL A 41 10.03 4.67 -4.96
N LEU A 42 9.19 5.11 -5.89
CA LEU A 42 9.39 4.96 -7.33
C LEU A 42 9.88 6.28 -7.88
N LYS A 43 11.02 6.26 -8.56
CA LYS A 43 11.61 7.43 -9.21
C LYS A 43 11.50 7.33 -10.73
N SER A 44 11.26 8.47 -11.37
CA SER A 44 11.37 8.60 -12.81
C SER A 44 12.83 8.54 -13.25
N VAL A 45 13.05 8.46 -14.57
CA VAL A 45 14.39 8.49 -15.16
C VAL A 45 15.17 9.75 -14.76
N GLN A 46 14.46 10.87 -14.55
CA GLN A 46 15.06 12.13 -14.09
C GLN A 46 15.30 12.19 -12.58
N GLY A 47 14.95 11.14 -11.85
CA GLY A 47 15.13 11.07 -10.40
C GLY A 47 14.01 11.69 -9.57
N GLN A 48 12.89 12.08 -10.18
CA GLN A 48 11.72 12.58 -9.47
C GLN A 48 10.95 11.42 -8.83
N ILE A 49 10.47 11.61 -7.60
CA ILE A 49 9.58 10.64 -6.96
C ILE A 49 8.20 10.75 -7.60
N ILE A 50 7.72 9.64 -8.16
CA ILE A 50 6.44 9.55 -8.86
C ILE A 50 5.47 8.58 -8.19
N GLY A 51 5.88 7.91 -7.15
CA GLY A 51 5.04 7.00 -6.38
C GLY A 51 5.73 6.47 -5.15
N TYR A 52 4.94 5.85 -4.28
CA TYR A 52 5.47 5.20 -3.07
C TYR A 52 4.54 4.07 -2.62
N PHE A 53 5.14 3.15 -1.87
CA PHE A 53 4.45 2.03 -1.21
C PHE A 53 4.92 1.92 0.23
N CYS A 54 3.97 1.72 1.14
CA CYS A 54 4.24 1.42 2.54
C CYS A 54 3.61 0.08 2.90
N PHE A 55 4.45 -0.84 3.38
CA PHE A 55 4.07 -2.18 3.78
C PHE A 55 4.52 -2.47 5.20
N ARG A 56 3.80 -3.38 5.86
CA ARG A 56 4.27 -4.08 7.06
C ARG A 56 4.23 -5.57 6.84
N LEU A 57 5.27 -6.27 7.28
CA LEU A 57 5.36 -7.73 7.20
C LEU A 57 5.55 -8.30 8.60
N ILE A 58 4.58 -9.11 9.04
CA ILE A 58 4.58 -9.76 10.34
C ILE A 58 4.20 -11.22 10.13
N ALA A 59 5.07 -12.14 10.53
CA ALA A 59 4.84 -13.59 10.46
C ALA A 59 4.35 -14.07 9.09
N GLY A 60 4.96 -13.60 8.01
CA GLY A 60 4.61 -13.96 6.63
C GLY A 60 3.39 -13.23 6.07
N GLU A 61 2.73 -12.39 6.84
CA GLU A 61 1.55 -11.63 6.42
C GLU A 61 1.92 -10.19 6.10
N LEU A 62 1.76 -9.82 4.83
CA LEU A 62 2.05 -8.47 4.33
C LEU A 62 0.78 -7.62 4.40
N HIS A 63 0.84 -6.54 5.16
CA HIS A 63 -0.21 -5.52 5.18
C HIS A 63 0.20 -4.34 4.29
N VAL A 64 -0.56 -4.09 3.25
CA VAL A 64 -0.37 -2.93 2.38
C VAL A 64 -1.06 -1.74 3.02
N LEU A 65 -0.30 -0.78 3.52
CA LEU A 65 -0.83 0.39 4.23
C LEU A 65 -1.17 1.54 3.29
N LYS A 66 -0.25 1.85 2.40
CA LYS A 66 -0.35 2.99 1.49
C LYS A 66 0.26 2.66 0.14
N VAL A 67 -0.45 3.08 -0.90
CA VAL A 67 0.02 3.05 -2.29
C VAL A 67 -0.46 4.32 -2.95
N ALA A 68 0.43 5.06 -3.56
CA ALA A 68 0.05 6.16 -4.43
C ALA A 68 1.05 6.34 -5.56
N VAL A 69 0.52 6.72 -6.71
CA VAL A 69 1.29 7.13 -7.89
C VAL A 69 0.84 8.54 -8.26
N SER A 70 1.77 9.40 -8.64
CA SER A 70 1.46 10.76 -9.04
C SER A 70 0.46 10.77 -10.20
N GLU A 71 -0.42 11.76 -10.23
CA GLU A 71 -1.54 11.84 -11.18
C GLU A 71 -1.08 11.72 -12.64
N THR A 72 0.04 12.36 -12.99
CA THR A 72 0.60 12.34 -14.35
C THR A 72 1.13 10.97 -14.78
N HIS A 73 1.35 10.06 -13.84
CA HIS A 73 1.92 8.74 -14.10
C HIS A 73 0.92 7.59 -13.87
N ARG A 74 -0.34 7.92 -13.59
CA ARG A 74 -1.40 6.92 -13.40
C ARG A 74 -1.84 6.31 -14.73
N ARG A 75 -2.49 5.13 -14.66
CA ARG A 75 -3.07 4.39 -15.79
C ARG A 75 -2.07 3.86 -16.81
N LYS A 76 -0.79 3.75 -16.46
CA LYS A 76 0.27 3.24 -17.34
C LYS A 76 0.79 1.85 -16.91
N GLY A 77 0.12 1.18 -15.98
CA GLY A 77 0.57 -0.10 -15.44
C GLY A 77 1.80 -0.01 -14.52
N ILE A 78 2.27 1.19 -14.23
CA ILE A 78 3.48 1.45 -13.42
C ILE A 78 3.32 0.93 -12.00
N ALA A 79 2.14 1.15 -11.38
CA ALA A 79 1.90 0.74 -10.01
C ALA A 79 1.97 -0.78 -9.83
N SER A 80 1.38 -1.56 -10.74
CA SER A 80 1.45 -3.03 -10.71
C SER A 80 2.87 -3.54 -10.85
N ALA A 81 3.64 -3.00 -11.81
CA ALA A 81 5.03 -3.39 -12.01
C ALA A 81 5.89 -3.04 -10.80
N PHE A 82 5.68 -1.86 -10.23
CA PHE A 82 6.42 -1.40 -9.06
C PHE A 82 6.06 -2.22 -7.82
N PHE A 83 4.81 -2.60 -7.67
CA PHE A 83 4.36 -3.48 -6.58
C PHE A 83 5.16 -4.80 -6.60
N ASP A 84 5.25 -5.46 -7.75
CA ASP A 84 6.01 -6.70 -7.91
C ASP A 84 7.49 -6.49 -7.59
N GLN A 85 8.08 -5.41 -8.07
CA GLN A 85 9.48 -5.07 -7.75
C GLN A 85 9.72 -4.86 -6.26
N CYS A 86 8.80 -4.21 -5.56
CA CYS A 86 8.89 -4.03 -4.11
C CYS A 86 8.86 -5.36 -3.37
N LEU A 87 7.98 -6.27 -3.76
CA LEU A 87 7.88 -7.59 -3.14
C LEU A 87 9.16 -8.40 -3.32
N ASP A 88 9.79 -8.31 -4.48
CA ASP A 88 11.04 -9.00 -4.77
C ASP A 88 12.22 -8.51 -3.90
N GLN A 89 12.15 -7.29 -3.39
CA GLN A 89 13.17 -6.73 -2.51
C GLN A 89 13.01 -7.12 -1.05
N ILE A 90 11.85 -7.64 -0.64
CA ILE A 90 11.60 -8.05 0.73
C ILE A 90 12.29 -9.40 0.96
N PRO A 91 13.26 -9.49 1.91
CA PRO A 91 14.05 -10.70 2.07
C PRO A 91 13.31 -11.84 2.77
N GLU A 92 12.27 -11.53 3.55
CA GLU A 92 11.48 -12.53 4.25
C GLU A 92 10.44 -13.16 3.31
N SER A 93 10.05 -14.39 3.63
CA SER A 93 8.99 -15.09 2.92
C SER A 93 7.63 -14.44 3.17
N ILE A 94 6.88 -14.21 2.09
CA ILE A 94 5.52 -13.67 2.13
C ILE A 94 4.54 -14.78 1.82
N ASP A 95 3.67 -15.12 2.77
CA ASP A 95 2.65 -16.15 2.59
C ASP A 95 1.36 -15.57 1.98
N ASN A 96 0.94 -14.42 2.48
CA ASN A 96 -0.22 -13.69 1.99
C ASN A 96 -0.08 -12.19 2.19
N ALA A 97 -0.91 -11.44 1.48
CA ALA A 97 -1.01 -10.00 1.62
C ALA A 97 -2.48 -9.59 1.73
N PHE A 98 -2.74 -8.51 2.43
CA PHE A 98 -4.07 -7.94 2.54
C PHE A 98 -4.01 -6.41 2.65
N LEU A 99 -5.13 -5.78 2.37
CA LEU A 99 -5.30 -4.34 2.47
C LEU A 99 -6.76 -3.99 2.75
N GLU A 100 -6.97 -2.79 3.26
CA GLU A 100 -8.30 -2.18 3.37
C GLU A 100 -8.43 -1.09 2.31
N VAL A 101 -9.57 -1.03 1.67
CA VAL A 101 -9.87 -0.03 0.63
C VAL A 101 -11.31 0.43 0.74
N ARG A 102 -11.57 1.71 0.48
CA ARG A 102 -12.93 2.23 0.42
C ARG A 102 -13.66 1.64 -0.79
N PRO A 103 -14.90 1.13 -0.63
CA PRO A 103 -15.66 0.56 -1.75
C PRO A 103 -15.84 1.52 -2.92
N ALA A 104 -15.88 2.82 -2.66
CA ALA A 104 -16.01 3.85 -3.69
C ALA A 104 -14.71 4.14 -4.46
N ASN A 105 -13.56 3.68 -3.96
CA ASN A 105 -12.26 3.90 -4.61
C ASN A 105 -12.02 2.87 -5.72
N LEU A 106 -12.73 3.02 -6.83
CA LEU A 106 -12.69 2.09 -7.95
C LEU A 106 -11.31 2.02 -8.60
N ALA A 107 -10.59 3.13 -8.66
CA ALA A 107 -9.25 3.17 -9.25
C ALA A 107 -8.26 2.31 -8.45
N ALA A 108 -8.29 2.42 -7.12
CA ALA A 108 -7.45 1.60 -6.25
C ALA A 108 -7.83 0.11 -6.34
N ILE A 109 -9.13 -0.20 -6.32
CA ILE A 109 -9.63 -1.58 -6.44
C ILE A 109 -9.11 -2.22 -7.74
N ARG A 110 -9.20 -1.51 -8.85
CA ARG A 110 -8.69 -2.00 -10.15
C ARG A 110 -7.18 -2.24 -10.13
N LEU A 111 -6.44 -1.35 -9.49
CA LEU A 111 -5.00 -1.49 -9.32
C LEU A 111 -4.67 -2.77 -8.55
N TYR A 112 -5.36 -3.01 -7.45
CA TYR A 112 -5.13 -4.20 -6.63
C TYR A 112 -5.59 -5.48 -7.33
N GLU A 113 -6.70 -5.45 -8.05
CA GLU A 113 -7.14 -6.58 -8.87
C GLU A 113 -6.09 -6.96 -9.93
N LYS A 114 -5.49 -5.98 -10.60
CA LYS A 114 -4.39 -6.21 -11.55
C LYS A 114 -3.16 -6.81 -10.88
N ALA A 115 -2.91 -6.45 -9.63
CA ALA A 115 -1.81 -7.02 -8.84
C ALA A 115 -2.14 -8.42 -8.28
N GLY A 116 -3.32 -8.95 -8.55
CA GLY A 116 -3.74 -10.30 -8.14
C GLY A 116 -4.53 -10.37 -6.84
N PHE A 117 -4.96 -9.23 -6.29
CA PHE A 117 -5.82 -9.19 -5.10
C PHE A 117 -7.28 -9.45 -5.47
N SER A 118 -8.02 -10.04 -4.55
CA SER A 118 -9.46 -10.23 -4.64
C SER A 118 -10.13 -9.85 -3.32
N VAL A 119 -11.43 -9.55 -3.38
CA VAL A 119 -12.21 -9.23 -2.19
C VAL A 119 -12.34 -10.48 -1.31
N ILE A 120 -11.93 -10.38 -0.06
CA ILE A 120 -11.98 -11.47 0.92
C ILE A 120 -12.84 -11.16 2.13
N GLY A 121 -13.28 -9.95 2.30
CA GLY A 121 -14.10 -9.58 3.45
C GLY A 121 -14.44 -8.10 3.49
N ARG A 122 -15.03 -7.71 4.61
CA ARG A 122 -15.44 -6.35 4.90
C ARG A 122 -15.14 -6.06 6.38
N ARG A 123 -14.70 -4.84 6.65
CA ARG A 123 -14.50 -4.35 8.01
C ARG A 123 -15.50 -3.22 8.28
N PRO A 124 -16.55 -3.45 9.11
CA PRO A 124 -17.59 -2.44 9.36
C PRO A 124 -17.05 -1.19 10.04
N ALA A 125 -17.58 -0.03 9.65
CA ALA A 125 -17.29 1.27 10.25
C ALA A 125 -15.77 1.56 10.42
N TYR A 126 -14.97 1.15 9.45
CA TYR A 126 -13.50 1.24 9.52
C TYR A 126 -13.00 2.68 9.41
N TYR A 127 -13.62 3.47 8.51
CA TYR A 127 -13.22 4.86 8.28
C TYR A 127 -13.99 5.79 9.22
N THR A 128 -13.29 6.33 10.21
CA THR A 128 -13.89 7.14 11.27
C THR A 128 -14.40 8.49 10.80
N ASP A 129 -13.88 9.02 9.70
CA ASP A 129 -14.28 10.28 9.09
C ASP A 129 -15.71 10.23 8.48
N THR A 130 -16.06 9.10 7.89
CA THR A 130 -17.35 8.92 7.18
C THR A 130 -18.23 7.84 7.78
N GLY A 131 -17.70 6.99 8.66
CA GLY A 131 -18.38 5.80 9.15
C GLY A 131 -18.50 4.67 8.12
N GLU A 132 -17.86 4.82 6.95
CA GLU A 132 -17.89 3.81 5.89
C GLU A 132 -17.16 2.53 6.30
N ASP A 133 -17.65 1.41 5.74
CA ASP A 133 -16.97 0.14 5.83
C ASP A 133 -15.73 0.14 4.94
N ALA A 134 -14.74 -0.66 5.28
CA ALA A 134 -13.65 -0.99 4.37
C ALA A 134 -13.93 -2.32 3.67
N MET A 135 -13.61 -2.40 2.39
CA MET A 135 -13.42 -3.66 1.71
C MET A 135 -12.05 -4.21 2.07
N ILE A 136 -11.97 -5.49 2.41
CA ILE A 136 -10.68 -6.16 2.60
C ILE A 136 -10.37 -6.92 1.33
N MET A 137 -9.23 -6.63 0.74
CA MET A 137 -8.70 -7.38 -0.41
C MET A 137 -7.47 -8.15 0.01
N GLY A 138 -7.28 -9.31 -0.59
CA GLY A 138 -6.15 -10.15 -0.25
C GLY A 138 -5.61 -10.92 -1.43
N LYS A 139 -4.36 -11.37 -1.27
CA LYS A 139 -3.64 -12.19 -2.22
C LYS A 139 -2.89 -13.29 -1.49
N ILE A 140 -3.04 -14.53 -1.95
CA ILE A 140 -2.27 -15.66 -1.45
C ILE A 140 -1.06 -15.86 -2.35
N PHE A 141 0.12 -15.93 -1.74
CA PHE A 141 1.35 -16.30 -2.41
C PHE A 141 1.53 -17.81 -2.34
N LYS A 142 2.46 -18.34 -3.12
CA LYS A 142 2.68 -19.78 -3.23
C LYS A 142 2.93 -20.41 -1.85
N GLY A 143 2.06 -21.33 -1.42
CA GLY A 143 2.11 -22.01 -0.13
C GLY A 143 1.41 -21.28 1.01
N GLY A 144 0.86 -20.07 0.77
CA GLY A 144 0.14 -19.29 1.75
C GLY A 144 -1.33 -19.69 1.90
N SER A 145 -1.90 -19.34 3.03
CA SER A 145 -3.35 -19.42 3.28
C SER A 145 -3.79 -18.20 4.07
N TYR A 146 -5.06 -17.80 3.90
CA TYR A 146 -5.63 -16.81 4.79
C TYR A 146 -6.06 -17.48 6.08
N GLU A 147 -5.46 -17.08 7.19
CA GLU A 147 -6.15 -17.25 8.45
C GLU A 147 -7.36 -16.32 8.43
N ARG A 148 -8.55 -16.87 8.66
CA ARG A 148 -9.73 -16.05 8.92
C ARG A 148 -9.47 -15.30 10.21
N LYS A 149 -8.92 -14.10 10.10
CA LYS A 149 -8.97 -13.18 11.21
C LYS A 149 -10.44 -12.85 11.40
N ASN A 150 -11.00 -13.34 12.50
CA ASN A 150 -12.32 -12.91 12.94
C ASN A 150 -12.25 -11.39 13.03
N CYS A 151 -12.90 -10.75 12.08
CA CYS A 151 -13.15 -9.32 12.13
C CYS A 151 -14.26 -9.09 13.15
N ASN A 152 -13.91 -9.13 14.42
CA ASN A 152 -14.79 -8.69 15.49
C ASN A 152 -14.60 -7.20 15.73
#